data_67a6662b9137aa5bbb6e7517511a985b
#
_entry.id   67a6662b9137aa5bbb6e7517511a985b
#
_cell.length_a   1.000
_cell.length_b   1.000
_cell.length_c   1.000
_cell.angle_alpha   90.00
_cell.angle_beta   90.00
_cell.angle_gamma   90.00
#
_symmetry.space_group_name_H-M   'P 1'
#
loop_
_entity.id
_entity.type
_entity.pdbx_description
1 polymer ?
#
loop_
_entity_poly.entity_id
_entity_poly.type
_entity_poly.pdbx_seq_one_letter_code
_entity_poly.pdbx_strand_id
1 'polypeptide(L)'
;MDLCEFCLQNSISKMRSKLRRFANAQGGTLYIGKRDDGSVCGVADSKKLLEDIPNKVRDALGLIVDVDLLNENGLDVIKITVEENPYPVNYKGEYHYRTGSTKQLLQGFALTNFLLRKTGKNWDSVPLENVSIEDLDKESFDIFHREAIRSGRMSKDDLKLSNQDLLEKLNLLDGTMLKRAAVLLFHRNPEKWITGSFVKIGFFENDADLRYQDEVHGSLMIQADRVIDLLYTKYLTAEISYDNITRIEHYPFPKDAVREAVFNALIHQDFSVGVPVQISVYRDKLYISNDCVFPANWTANTLMQKHRSLPHNPDIANTFFRAGFIESWGRGIEKICNLCKEYGIAEPEYTVHPNDIMMMFKANDPINDPINDPINLFDLIKENPNFSYDEYAEKLGVSSATIKRHIGELKNSGKIIRKGSNKTGYWEIVK
;
A
#
# COMPACT_ATOMS: atom_id res chain seq x y z
N MET A 1 -4.99 -52.18 12.50
CA MET A 1 -3.58 -52.52 12.18
C MET A 1 -2.75 -51.29 12.53
N ASP A 2 -1.97 -51.46 13.53
CA ASP A 2 -1.48 -50.37 14.41
C ASP A 2 -0.54 -49.39 13.72
N LEU A 3 -0.97 -48.14 13.71
CA LEU A 3 -0.22 -46.97 13.22
C LEU A 3 1.08 -46.67 14.00
N CYS A 4 1.41 -47.44 15.01
CA CYS A 4 2.56 -47.19 15.89
C CYS A 4 3.90 -47.62 15.31
N GLU A 5 3.99 -48.73 14.54
CA GLU A 5 5.25 -49.17 13.92
C GLU A 5 5.49 -48.57 12.52
N PHE A 6 4.44 -48.23 11.78
CA PHE A 6 4.57 -47.49 10.52
C PHE A 6 5.02 -46.04 10.74
N CYS A 7 4.92 -45.55 11.98
CA CYS A 7 5.31 -44.20 12.38
C CYS A 7 6.83 -43.96 12.43
N LEU A 8 7.71 -44.90 12.65
CA LEU A 8 9.12 -44.57 12.99
C LEU A 8 10.01 -44.25 11.77
N GLN A 9 9.89 -44.91 10.63
CA GLN A 9 10.69 -44.53 9.46
C GLN A 9 10.09 -43.43 8.60
N ASN A 10 8.76 -43.39 8.43
CA ASN A 10 8.05 -42.22 7.83
C ASN A 10 7.91 -41.05 8.82
N SER A 11 8.08 -41.25 10.13
CA SER A 11 7.87 -40.23 11.16
C SER A 11 9.05 -39.26 11.30
N ILE A 12 10.29 -39.69 11.04
CA ILE A 12 11.46 -38.79 11.13
C ILE A 12 11.40 -37.70 10.05
N SER A 13 10.99 -38.03 8.84
CA SER A 13 10.79 -37.03 7.78
C SER A 13 9.60 -36.09 8.09
N LYS A 14 8.49 -36.65 8.60
CA LYS A 14 7.32 -35.86 9.03
C LYS A 14 7.64 -35.00 10.25
N MET A 15 8.39 -35.53 11.23
CA MET A 15 8.87 -34.80 12.38
C MET A 15 9.76 -33.61 12.00
N ARG A 16 10.79 -33.84 11.17
CA ARG A 16 11.67 -32.78 10.65
C ARG A 16 10.88 -31.71 9.91
N SER A 17 9.90 -32.12 9.10
CA SER A 17 9.01 -31.19 8.37
C SER A 17 8.14 -30.36 9.33
N LYS A 18 7.65 -30.91 10.44
CA LYS A 18 6.88 -30.19 11.46
C LYS A 18 7.76 -29.23 12.26
N LEU A 19 8.92 -29.68 12.75
CA LEU A 19 9.84 -28.87 13.57
C LEU A 19 10.41 -27.68 12.77
N ARG A 20 10.81 -27.88 11.49
CA ARG A 20 11.24 -26.79 10.60
C ARG A 20 10.18 -25.68 10.48
N ARG A 21 8.90 -26.06 10.33
CA ARG A 21 7.79 -25.11 10.20
C ARG A 21 7.56 -24.33 11.50
N PHE A 22 7.72 -24.99 12.64
CA PHE A 22 7.63 -24.35 13.96
C PHE A 22 8.78 -23.36 14.14
N ALA A 23 10.02 -23.77 13.87
CA ALA A 23 11.19 -22.90 13.98
C ALA A 23 11.14 -21.68 13.07
N ASN A 24 10.55 -21.82 11.87
CA ASN A 24 10.38 -20.70 10.93
C ASN A 24 9.22 -19.77 11.32
N ALA A 25 8.26 -20.25 12.12
CA ALA A 25 7.11 -19.47 12.58
C ALA A 25 7.30 -19.03 14.04
N GLN A 26 6.34 -19.27 14.91
CA GLN A 26 6.31 -18.82 16.32
C GLN A 26 6.76 -19.92 17.30
N GLY A 27 7.54 -20.88 16.82
CA GLY A 27 7.84 -22.06 17.61
C GLY A 27 6.67 -23.04 17.68
N GLY A 28 6.76 -24.03 18.57
CA GLY A 28 5.68 -24.97 18.81
C GLY A 28 6.12 -26.25 19.50
N THR A 29 5.14 -27.06 19.84
CA THR A 29 5.35 -28.36 20.53
C THR A 29 4.85 -29.51 19.65
N LEU A 30 5.61 -30.58 19.60
CA LEU A 30 5.27 -31.83 18.92
C LEU A 30 5.29 -32.97 19.92
N TYR A 31 4.28 -33.82 19.90
CA TYR A 31 4.22 -35.03 20.70
C TYR A 31 4.43 -36.26 19.84
N ILE A 32 5.24 -37.21 20.34
CA ILE A 32 5.38 -38.57 19.80
C ILE A 32 4.82 -39.53 20.84
N GLY A 33 3.94 -40.44 20.42
CA GLY A 33 3.19 -41.30 21.35
C GLY A 33 1.78 -40.81 21.65
N LYS A 34 1.31 -39.75 20.93
CA LYS A 34 -0.09 -39.30 20.91
C LYS A 34 -0.66 -39.36 19.49
N ARG A 35 -1.92 -39.69 19.36
CA ARG A 35 -2.69 -39.61 18.10
C ARG A 35 -3.22 -38.20 17.87
N ASP A 36 -3.74 -37.96 16.67
CA ASP A 36 -4.28 -36.63 16.30
C ASP A 36 -5.57 -36.28 17.09
N ASP A 37 -6.26 -37.25 17.65
CA ASP A 37 -7.40 -37.09 18.57
C ASP A 37 -7.00 -36.81 20.03
N GLY A 38 -5.68 -36.76 20.30
CA GLY A 38 -5.11 -36.54 21.65
C GLY A 38 -4.98 -37.81 22.50
N SER A 39 -5.45 -38.97 22.03
CA SER A 39 -5.31 -40.23 22.78
C SER A 39 -3.86 -40.68 22.84
N VAL A 40 -3.47 -41.22 24.00
CA VAL A 40 -2.09 -41.70 24.22
C VAL A 40 -1.95 -43.11 23.70
N CYS A 41 -0.94 -43.34 22.84
CA CYS A 41 -0.57 -44.67 22.36
C CYS A 41 0.82 -45.12 22.80
N GLY A 42 1.59 -44.23 23.42
CA GLY A 42 2.93 -44.50 23.92
C GLY A 42 4.00 -44.69 22.85
N VAL A 43 5.27 -44.84 23.30
CA VAL A 43 6.44 -45.14 22.44
C VAL A 43 7.18 -46.37 23.03
N ALA A 44 7.69 -47.21 22.15
CA ALA A 44 8.31 -48.49 22.56
C ALA A 44 9.73 -48.34 23.13
N ASP A 45 10.50 -47.35 22.67
CA ASP A 45 11.90 -47.15 23.10
C ASP A 45 12.16 -45.68 23.39
N SER A 46 11.59 -45.20 24.51
CA SER A 46 11.65 -43.80 24.92
C SER A 46 13.08 -43.33 25.20
N LYS A 47 13.94 -44.18 25.81
CA LYS A 47 15.32 -43.83 26.13
C LYS A 47 16.15 -43.58 24.87
N LYS A 48 16.04 -44.45 23.87
CA LYS A 48 16.74 -44.29 22.59
C LYS A 48 16.26 -43.04 21.84
N LEU A 49 14.96 -42.78 21.88
CA LEU A 49 14.38 -41.59 21.23
C LEU A 49 14.85 -40.30 21.86
N LEU A 50 15.04 -40.24 23.19
CA LEU A 50 15.61 -39.09 23.89
C LEU A 50 17.03 -38.73 23.44
N GLU A 51 17.84 -39.71 23.07
CA GLU A 51 19.19 -39.52 22.55
C GLU A 51 19.17 -39.21 21.02
N ASP A 52 18.39 -39.98 20.27
CA ASP A 52 18.36 -39.93 18.80
C ASP A 52 17.72 -38.65 18.25
N ILE A 53 16.66 -38.16 18.87
CA ILE A 53 15.88 -37.03 18.33
C ILE A 53 16.69 -35.74 18.33
N PRO A 54 17.33 -35.28 19.43
CA PRO A 54 18.14 -34.07 19.41
C PRO A 54 19.26 -34.13 18.37
N ASN A 55 19.95 -35.24 18.27
CA ASN A 55 21.04 -35.44 17.32
C ASN A 55 20.52 -35.38 15.86
N LYS A 56 19.45 -36.11 15.54
CA LYS A 56 18.85 -36.14 14.19
C LYS A 56 18.26 -34.81 13.79
N VAL A 57 17.75 -34.00 14.71
CA VAL A 57 17.24 -32.67 14.47
C VAL A 57 18.38 -31.68 14.21
N ARG A 58 19.41 -31.71 15.07
CA ARG A 58 20.60 -30.88 14.89
C ARG A 58 21.28 -31.16 13.55
N ASP A 59 21.54 -32.44 13.24
CA ASP A 59 22.28 -32.81 12.01
C ASP A 59 21.51 -32.52 10.72
N ALA A 60 20.18 -32.55 10.77
CA ALA A 60 19.36 -32.33 9.59
C ALA A 60 18.83 -30.90 9.41
N LEU A 61 18.63 -30.17 10.50
CA LEU A 61 17.99 -28.85 10.49
C LEU A 61 18.86 -27.74 11.11
N GLY A 62 19.99 -28.10 11.76
CA GLY A 62 20.80 -27.15 12.52
C GLY A 62 20.10 -26.58 13.75
N LEU A 63 19.05 -27.25 14.24
CA LEU A 63 18.24 -26.77 15.36
C LEU A 63 18.61 -27.49 16.67
N ILE A 64 18.57 -26.75 17.75
CA ILE A 64 18.53 -27.28 19.12
C ILE A 64 17.06 -27.31 19.54
N VAL A 65 16.62 -28.44 20.09
CA VAL A 65 15.23 -28.64 20.55
C VAL A 65 15.24 -29.23 21.95
N ASP A 66 14.28 -28.86 22.76
CA ASP A 66 14.05 -29.48 24.07
C ASP A 66 13.23 -30.75 23.89
N VAL A 67 13.70 -31.85 24.49
CA VAL A 67 13.05 -33.16 24.40
C VAL A 67 12.81 -33.70 25.79
N ASP A 68 11.55 -33.77 26.19
CA ASP A 68 11.09 -34.23 27.48
C ASP A 68 10.44 -35.61 27.38
N LEU A 69 10.65 -36.47 28.36
CA LEU A 69 9.90 -37.67 28.55
C LEU A 69 8.76 -37.41 29.53
N LEU A 70 7.53 -37.66 29.07
CA LEU A 70 6.32 -37.59 29.88
C LEU A 70 5.76 -39.02 30.06
N ASN A 71 5.20 -39.29 31.24
CA ASN A 71 4.44 -40.52 31.50
C ASN A 71 2.96 -40.16 31.63
N GLU A 72 2.16 -40.64 30.70
CA GLU A 72 0.72 -40.40 30.70
C GLU A 72 -0.01 -41.74 30.67
N ASN A 73 -0.86 -42.01 31.64
CA ASN A 73 -1.60 -43.25 31.79
C ASN A 73 -0.69 -44.53 31.80
N GLY A 74 0.53 -44.44 32.34
CA GLY A 74 1.48 -45.53 32.35
C GLY A 74 2.23 -45.77 31.03
N LEU A 75 2.04 -44.91 30.05
CA LEU A 75 2.69 -44.97 28.74
C LEU A 75 3.65 -43.77 28.55
N ASP A 76 4.79 -44.05 27.97
CA ASP A 76 5.81 -43.03 27.67
C ASP A 76 5.42 -42.21 26.44
N VAL A 77 5.53 -40.89 26.58
CA VAL A 77 5.28 -39.91 25.52
C VAL A 77 6.47 -38.96 25.42
N ILE A 78 6.99 -38.74 24.23
CA ILE A 78 8.06 -37.76 24.01
C ILE A 78 7.42 -36.42 23.60
N LYS A 79 7.75 -35.37 24.34
CA LYS A 79 7.41 -33.97 24.04
C LYS A 79 8.64 -33.29 23.46
N ILE A 80 8.51 -32.70 22.26
CA ILE A 80 9.57 -31.95 21.60
C ILE A 80 9.11 -30.49 21.52
N THR A 81 9.85 -29.58 22.13
CA THR A 81 9.59 -28.15 22.05
C THR A 81 10.66 -27.49 21.19
N VAL A 82 10.23 -26.68 20.22
CA VAL A 82 11.10 -25.86 19.40
C VAL A 82 10.67 -24.41 19.51
N GLU A 83 11.62 -23.54 19.79
CA GLU A 83 11.38 -22.10 19.78
C GLU A 83 11.44 -21.53 18.36
N GLU A 84 10.96 -20.30 18.19
CA GLU A 84 11.18 -19.55 16.96
C GLU A 84 12.69 -19.36 16.75
N ASN A 85 13.20 -19.78 15.58
CA ASN A 85 14.60 -19.57 15.24
C ASN A 85 14.75 -18.17 14.56
N PRO A 86 15.69 -17.32 15.04
CA PRO A 86 15.96 -16.04 14.40
C PRO A 86 16.49 -16.18 12.97
N TYR A 87 17.11 -17.32 12.63
CA TYR A 87 17.62 -17.58 11.28
C TYR A 87 16.68 -18.48 10.47
N PRO A 88 16.64 -18.33 9.13
CA PRO A 88 15.79 -19.15 8.26
C PRO A 88 16.26 -20.61 8.26
N VAL A 89 15.36 -21.52 8.58
CA VAL A 89 15.61 -22.97 8.61
C VAL A 89 15.13 -23.63 7.35
N ASN A 90 16.03 -24.25 6.60
CA ASN A 90 15.68 -25.06 5.42
C ASN A 90 15.90 -26.55 5.68
N TYR A 91 15.28 -27.36 4.81
CA TYR A 91 15.58 -28.79 4.68
C TYR A 91 15.57 -29.18 3.22
N LYS A 92 16.68 -29.68 2.71
CA LYS A 92 16.88 -30.00 1.28
C LYS A 92 16.64 -28.81 0.36
N GLY A 93 17.05 -27.60 0.77
CA GLY A 93 16.87 -26.36 0.00
C GLY A 93 15.47 -25.76 0.04
N GLU A 94 14.50 -26.40 0.68
CA GLU A 94 13.13 -25.90 0.79
C GLU A 94 12.92 -25.15 2.11
N TYR A 95 12.24 -24.00 2.03
CA TYR A 95 11.76 -23.25 3.18
C TYR A 95 10.25 -23.43 3.30
N HIS A 96 9.80 -23.76 4.51
CA HIS A 96 8.39 -23.90 4.79
C HIS A 96 7.99 -23.05 5.98
N TYR A 97 6.80 -22.47 5.88
CA TYR A 97 6.19 -21.68 6.93
C TYR A 97 4.87 -22.33 7.38
N ARG A 98 4.43 -22.06 8.61
CA ARG A 98 3.15 -22.50 9.12
C ARG A 98 2.19 -21.32 9.23
N THR A 99 1.06 -21.40 8.53
CA THR A 99 -0.05 -20.47 8.69
C THR A 99 -1.25 -21.25 9.22
N GLY A 100 -1.64 -21.01 10.47
CA GLY A 100 -2.67 -21.80 11.12
C GLY A 100 -2.32 -23.31 11.15
N SER A 101 -3.18 -24.14 10.56
CA SER A 101 -2.98 -25.60 10.43
C SER A 101 -2.26 -26.04 9.16
N THR A 102 -2.06 -25.14 8.19
CA THR A 102 -1.54 -25.48 6.86
C THR A 102 -0.03 -25.35 6.73
N LYS A 103 0.54 -26.21 5.87
CA LYS A 103 1.94 -26.15 5.45
C LYS A 103 2.02 -25.36 4.16
N GLN A 104 2.85 -24.30 4.15
CA GLN A 104 3.14 -23.52 2.94
C GLN A 104 4.62 -23.66 2.57
N LEU A 105 4.91 -24.05 1.33
CA LEU A 105 6.24 -23.94 0.74
C LEU A 105 6.46 -22.50 0.31
N LEU A 106 7.51 -21.87 0.86
CA LEU A 106 7.87 -20.52 0.47
C LEU A 106 8.63 -20.54 -0.85
N GLN A 107 8.14 -19.81 -1.84
CA GLN A 107 8.75 -19.65 -3.15
C GLN A 107 8.66 -18.19 -3.61
N GLY A 108 9.52 -17.81 -4.57
CA GLY A 108 9.51 -16.49 -5.17
C GLY A 108 9.56 -15.37 -4.12
N PHE A 109 8.65 -14.43 -4.23
CA PHE A 109 8.54 -13.27 -3.38
C PHE A 109 8.33 -13.61 -1.88
N ALA A 110 7.45 -14.57 -1.57
CA ALA A 110 7.21 -14.98 -0.18
C ALA A 110 8.49 -15.53 0.49
N LEU A 111 9.32 -16.24 -0.27
CA LEU A 111 10.62 -16.70 0.20
C LEU A 111 11.58 -15.53 0.43
N THR A 112 11.68 -14.61 -0.51
CA THR A 112 12.57 -13.44 -0.41
C THR A 112 12.22 -12.59 0.82
N ASN A 113 10.95 -12.27 1.01
CA ASN A 113 10.50 -11.51 2.20
C ASN A 113 10.77 -12.25 3.50
N PHE A 114 10.54 -13.57 3.53
CA PHE A 114 10.83 -14.38 4.70
C PHE A 114 12.33 -14.33 5.06
N LEU A 115 13.20 -14.49 4.07
CA LEU A 115 14.66 -14.45 4.26
C LEU A 115 15.11 -13.08 4.75
N LEU A 116 14.62 -11.99 4.15
CA LEU A 116 14.93 -10.63 4.58
C LEU A 116 14.50 -10.38 6.03
N ARG A 117 13.27 -10.75 6.41
CA ARG A 117 12.78 -10.60 7.79
C ARG A 117 13.62 -11.37 8.79
N LYS A 118 14.01 -12.61 8.48
CA LYS A 118 14.85 -13.44 9.37
C LYS A 118 16.29 -12.92 9.47
N THR A 119 16.78 -12.15 8.51
CA THR A 119 18.10 -11.48 8.57
C THR A 119 18.01 -10.06 9.16
N GLY A 120 16.81 -9.64 9.61
CA GLY A 120 16.59 -8.31 10.18
C GLY A 120 16.62 -7.18 9.16
N LYS A 121 16.58 -7.50 7.85
CA LYS A 121 16.51 -6.51 6.76
C LYS A 121 15.07 -6.39 6.25
N ASN A 122 14.68 -5.17 5.90
CA ASN A 122 13.44 -4.90 5.18
C ASN A 122 13.72 -4.79 3.68
N TRP A 123 12.68 -4.83 2.86
CA TRP A 123 12.83 -4.77 1.41
C TRP A 123 13.48 -3.45 0.95
N ASP A 124 13.10 -2.35 1.55
CA ASP A 124 13.61 -1.01 1.24
C ASP A 124 15.05 -0.76 1.72
N SER A 125 15.56 -1.59 2.66
CA SER A 125 16.93 -1.51 3.19
C SER A 125 17.96 -2.31 2.40
N VAL A 126 17.56 -2.99 1.33
CA VAL A 126 18.49 -3.75 0.46
C VAL A 126 19.29 -2.79 -0.41
N PRO A 127 20.63 -2.88 -0.45
CA PRO A 127 21.45 -2.04 -1.31
C PRO A 127 21.26 -2.39 -2.80
N LEU A 128 21.44 -1.41 -3.65
CA LEU A 128 21.40 -1.53 -5.10
C LEU A 128 22.80 -1.35 -5.70
N GLU A 129 23.09 -2.14 -6.73
CA GLU A 129 24.29 -2.01 -7.54
C GLU A 129 24.08 -1.03 -8.69
N ASN A 130 25.17 -0.48 -9.22
CA ASN A 130 25.20 0.39 -10.40
C ASN A 130 24.35 1.67 -10.27
N VAL A 131 24.32 2.23 -9.06
CA VAL A 131 23.76 3.54 -8.77
C VAL A 131 24.61 4.22 -7.69
N SER A 132 24.88 5.50 -7.86
CA SER A 132 25.71 6.30 -6.97
C SER A 132 24.97 7.54 -6.43
N ILE A 133 25.58 8.25 -5.49
CA ILE A 133 25.00 9.47 -4.90
C ILE A 133 24.87 10.58 -5.97
N GLU A 134 25.77 10.60 -6.93
CA GLU A 134 25.81 11.57 -8.03
C GLU A 134 24.62 11.40 -9.00
N ASP A 135 24.00 10.20 -9.04
CA ASP A 135 22.81 9.91 -9.85
C ASP A 135 21.52 10.42 -9.20
N LEU A 136 21.59 10.86 -7.93
CA LEU A 136 20.40 11.33 -7.20
C LEU A 136 20.00 12.74 -7.63
N ASP A 137 18.72 13.00 -7.63
CA ASP A 137 18.11 14.20 -8.16
C ASP A 137 18.10 15.36 -7.16
N LYS A 138 18.61 16.51 -7.59
CA LYS A 138 18.68 17.71 -6.76
C LYS A 138 17.29 18.21 -6.36
N GLU A 139 16.29 18.19 -7.24
CA GLU A 139 14.92 18.64 -6.96
C GLU A 139 14.34 17.86 -5.78
N SER A 140 14.59 16.56 -5.72
CA SER A 140 14.15 15.69 -4.64
C SER A 140 14.74 16.07 -3.28
N PHE A 141 16.04 16.44 -3.24
CA PHE A 141 16.66 16.95 -2.02
C PHE A 141 16.13 18.34 -1.65
N ASP A 142 15.89 19.22 -2.63
CA ASP A 142 15.33 20.56 -2.39
C ASP A 142 13.93 20.46 -1.77
N ILE A 143 13.07 19.52 -2.25
CA ILE A 143 11.76 19.23 -1.67
C ILE A 143 11.92 18.73 -0.23
N PHE A 144 12.79 17.73 0.00
CA PHE A 144 13.04 17.21 1.35
C PHE A 144 13.46 18.33 2.32
N HIS A 145 14.44 19.15 1.93
CA HIS A 145 14.93 20.26 2.77
C HIS A 145 13.83 21.28 3.09
N ARG A 146 13.08 21.69 2.07
CA ARG A 146 11.93 22.62 2.23
C ARG A 146 10.93 22.14 3.28
N GLU A 147 10.51 20.88 3.14
CA GLU A 147 9.52 20.30 4.03
C GLU A 147 10.06 19.99 5.43
N ALA A 148 11.31 19.53 5.53
CA ALA A 148 11.98 19.30 6.82
C ALA A 148 12.17 20.60 7.61
N ILE A 149 12.48 21.73 6.95
CA ILE A 149 12.52 23.06 7.58
C ILE A 149 11.12 23.43 8.07
N ARG A 150 10.11 23.26 7.22
CA ARG A 150 8.72 23.62 7.54
C ARG A 150 8.18 22.85 8.72
N SER A 151 8.49 21.57 8.80
CA SER A 151 8.03 20.70 9.89
C SER A 151 8.79 20.88 11.21
N GLY A 152 10.00 21.42 11.17
CA GLY A 152 10.90 21.55 12.31
C GLY A 152 11.40 20.23 12.90
N ARG A 153 11.27 19.10 12.15
CA ARG A 153 11.66 17.75 12.63
C ARG A 153 13.14 17.44 12.43
N MET A 154 13.86 18.30 11.74
CA MET A 154 15.31 18.25 11.63
C MET A 154 15.93 19.58 12.09
N SER A 155 17.13 19.51 12.67
CA SER A 155 17.85 20.70 13.08
C SER A 155 18.37 21.46 11.85
N LYS A 156 18.59 22.78 12.02
CA LYS A 156 19.18 23.60 10.94
C LYS A 156 20.57 23.12 10.53
N ASP A 157 21.32 22.51 11.45
CA ASP A 157 22.66 22.00 11.17
C ASP A 157 22.60 20.69 10.37
N ASP A 158 21.60 19.84 10.64
CA ASP A 158 21.35 18.62 9.86
C ASP A 158 21.04 18.92 8.38
N LEU A 159 20.38 20.06 8.13
CA LEU A 159 20.01 20.47 6.78
C LEU A 159 21.16 21.18 6.01
N LYS A 160 22.31 21.39 6.65
CA LYS A 160 23.54 21.87 6.02
C LYS A 160 24.52 20.75 5.65
N LEU A 161 24.21 19.52 6.03
CA LEU A 161 25.02 18.35 5.73
C LEU A 161 25.16 18.16 4.20
N SER A 162 26.26 17.53 3.80
CA SER A 162 26.38 17.04 2.43
C SER A 162 25.28 15.99 2.13
N ASN A 163 24.98 15.77 0.86
CA ASN A 163 24.01 14.72 0.49
C ASN A 163 24.43 13.35 1.04
N GLN A 164 25.71 13.04 1.05
CA GLN A 164 26.24 11.80 1.62
C GLN A 164 25.96 11.71 3.13
N ASP A 165 26.33 12.73 3.90
CA ASP A 165 26.11 12.74 5.35
C ASP A 165 24.62 12.74 5.71
N LEU A 166 23.79 13.42 4.90
CA LEU A 166 22.33 13.38 5.07
C LEU A 166 21.78 11.98 4.82
N LEU A 167 22.20 11.29 3.77
CA LEU A 167 21.79 9.92 3.47
C LEU A 167 22.23 8.94 4.57
N GLU A 168 23.43 9.09 5.11
CA GLU A 168 23.88 8.31 6.27
C GLU A 168 22.99 8.57 7.49
N LYS A 169 22.71 9.82 7.80
CA LYS A 169 21.83 10.21 8.92
C LYS A 169 20.41 9.68 8.77
N LEU A 170 19.90 9.60 7.55
CA LEU A 170 18.59 9.05 7.23
C LEU A 170 18.60 7.50 7.18
N ASN A 171 19.77 6.87 7.40
CA ASN A 171 19.98 5.41 7.28
C ASN A 171 19.68 4.87 5.88
N LEU A 172 20.05 5.60 4.84
CA LEU A 172 19.75 5.26 3.45
C LEU A 172 20.97 4.64 2.71
N LEU A 173 22.09 4.44 3.42
CA LEU A 173 23.29 3.78 2.91
C LEU A 173 23.52 2.44 3.62
N ASP A 174 24.10 1.48 2.90
CA ASP A 174 24.70 0.24 3.42
C ASP A 174 26.20 0.26 3.02
N GLY A 175 27.06 0.72 3.91
CA GLY A 175 28.42 1.13 3.57
C GLY A 175 28.42 2.30 2.59
N THR A 176 28.96 2.10 1.39
CA THR A 176 28.97 3.11 0.32
C THR A 176 27.82 2.96 -0.68
N MET A 177 27.02 1.90 -0.55
CA MET A 177 25.94 1.60 -1.50
C MET A 177 24.64 2.24 -1.08
N LEU A 178 23.88 2.75 -2.07
CA LEU A 178 22.54 3.27 -1.89
C LEU A 178 21.55 2.12 -1.65
N LYS A 179 20.72 2.23 -0.61
CA LYS A 179 19.59 1.33 -0.40
C LYS A 179 18.47 1.61 -1.42
N ARG A 180 17.56 0.65 -1.63
CA ARG A 180 16.35 0.84 -2.44
C ARG A 180 15.57 2.08 -2.01
N ALA A 181 15.45 2.30 -0.69
CA ALA A 181 14.82 3.50 -0.14
C ALA A 181 15.45 4.80 -0.65
N ALA A 182 16.79 4.89 -0.71
CA ALA A 182 17.49 6.07 -1.20
C ALA A 182 17.14 6.36 -2.66
N VAL A 183 17.15 5.31 -3.50
CA VAL A 183 16.81 5.42 -4.93
C VAL A 183 15.36 5.81 -5.13
N LEU A 184 14.41 5.19 -4.40
CA LEU A 184 13.01 5.56 -4.45
C LEU A 184 12.75 7.00 -4.02
N LEU A 185 13.42 7.45 -2.95
CA LEU A 185 13.22 8.77 -2.36
C LEU A 185 13.84 9.90 -3.17
N PHE A 186 15.03 9.67 -3.79
CA PHE A 186 15.84 10.75 -4.32
C PHE A 186 16.33 10.56 -5.77
N HIS A 187 16.08 9.43 -6.42
CA HIS A 187 16.51 9.27 -7.82
C HIS A 187 15.43 9.78 -8.78
N ARG A 188 15.85 10.51 -9.84
CA ARG A 188 14.92 11.09 -10.82
C ARG A 188 14.09 10.05 -11.58
N ASN A 189 14.64 8.85 -11.81
CA ASN A 189 13.95 7.75 -12.49
C ASN A 189 14.18 6.44 -11.72
N PRO A 190 13.48 6.21 -10.59
CA PRO A 190 13.64 5.00 -9.78
C PRO A 190 13.17 3.75 -10.53
N GLU A 191 12.30 3.88 -11.52
CA GLU A 191 11.73 2.78 -12.31
C GLU A 191 12.80 1.98 -13.08
N LYS A 192 13.98 2.56 -13.30
CA LYS A 192 15.12 1.85 -13.87
C LYS A 192 15.52 0.61 -13.04
N TRP A 193 15.33 0.65 -11.74
CA TRP A 193 15.66 -0.44 -10.79
C TRP A 193 14.41 -1.07 -10.17
N ILE A 194 13.33 -0.30 -10.02
CA ILE A 194 12.14 -0.68 -9.27
C ILE A 194 10.92 -0.38 -10.13
N THR A 195 10.48 -1.37 -10.88
CA THR A 195 9.30 -1.28 -11.76
C THR A 195 8.07 -0.87 -10.96
N GLY A 196 7.20 -0.04 -11.55
CA GLY A 196 5.95 0.37 -10.93
C GLY A 196 6.10 1.43 -9.82
N SER A 197 7.29 2.03 -9.67
CA SER A 197 7.54 3.09 -8.69
C SER A 197 7.03 4.46 -9.16
N PHE A 198 5.78 4.54 -9.60
CA PHE A 198 5.08 5.76 -9.98
C PHE A 198 3.63 5.73 -9.49
N VAL A 199 2.88 6.82 -9.63
CA VAL A 199 1.46 6.89 -9.28
C VAL A 199 0.64 7.08 -10.55
N LYS A 200 -0.40 6.27 -10.70
CA LYS A 200 -1.38 6.37 -11.79
C LYS A 200 -2.66 7.02 -11.28
N ILE A 201 -3.15 8.04 -12.00
CA ILE A 201 -4.39 8.74 -11.66
C ILE A 201 -5.31 8.68 -12.86
N GLY A 202 -6.55 8.23 -12.68
CA GLY A 202 -7.56 8.16 -13.72
C GLY A 202 -8.87 8.81 -13.30
N PHE A 203 -9.54 9.49 -14.24
CA PHE A 203 -10.92 9.94 -14.09
C PHE A 203 -11.86 9.00 -14.84
N PHE A 204 -12.81 8.42 -14.11
CA PHE A 204 -13.74 7.42 -14.60
C PHE A 204 -15.17 7.93 -14.57
N GLU A 205 -15.90 7.72 -15.66
CA GLU A 205 -17.35 7.93 -15.68
C GLU A 205 -18.09 6.79 -14.96
N ASN A 206 -17.62 5.56 -15.19
CA ASN A 206 -18.00 4.32 -14.53
C ASN A 206 -16.82 3.33 -14.62
N ASP A 207 -16.93 2.15 -14.04
CA ASP A 207 -15.84 1.19 -13.97
C ASP A 207 -15.27 0.76 -15.35
N ALA A 208 -16.05 0.91 -16.42
CA ALA A 208 -15.67 0.53 -17.78
C ALA A 208 -15.23 1.72 -18.65
N ASP A 209 -15.47 2.95 -18.22
CA ASP A 209 -15.26 4.17 -19.02
C ASP A 209 -14.26 5.11 -18.36
N LEU A 210 -12.98 4.93 -18.73
CA LEU A 210 -11.89 5.83 -18.35
C LEU A 210 -11.87 7.04 -19.30
N ARG A 211 -12.11 8.24 -18.79
CA ARG A 211 -12.14 9.48 -19.57
C ARG A 211 -10.73 10.00 -19.88
N TYR A 212 -9.89 10.09 -18.89
CA TYR A 212 -8.49 10.51 -19.01
C TYR A 212 -7.67 10.00 -17.84
N GLN A 213 -6.36 9.93 -18.04
CA GLN A 213 -5.41 9.50 -17.02
C GLN A 213 -4.10 10.26 -17.12
N ASP A 214 -3.38 10.27 -16.00
CA ASP A 214 -2.00 10.75 -15.89
C ASP A 214 -1.15 9.76 -15.12
N GLU A 215 0.16 9.82 -15.34
CA GLU A 215 1.15 9.08 -14.59
C GLU A 215 2.14 10.08 -13.96
N VAL A 216 2.36 9.97 -12.66
CA VAL A 216 3.28 10.83 -11.92
C VAL A 216 4.54 10.05 -11.62
N HIS A 217 5.56 10.29 -12.45
CA HIS A 217 6.86 9.68 -12.38
C HIS A 217 7.85 10.50 -11.53
N GLY A 218 9.01 9.92 -11.23
CA GLY A 218 10.08 10.53 -10.47
C GLY A 218 10.25 9.92 -9.08
N SER A 219 11.05 10.56 -8.26
CA SER A 219 11.26 10.14 -6.87
C SER A 219 9.99 10.23 -6.04
N LEU A 220 9.91 9.52 -4.93
CA LEU A 220 8.77 9.62 -4.00
C LEU A 220 8.62 11.03 -3.43
N MET A 221 9.69 11.82 -3.30
CA MET A 221 9.61 13.23 -2.91
C MET A 221 8.86 14.06 -3.96
N ILE A 222 9.16 13.85 -5.24
CA ILE A 222 8.47 14.50 -6.37
C ILE A 222 7.02 14.01 -6.46
N GLN A 223 6.79 12.70 -6.33
CA GLN A 223 5.44 12.13 -6.39
C GLN A 223 4.55 12.67 -5.28
N ALA A 224 5.07 12.76 -4.04
CA ALA A 224 4.34 13.30 -2.89
C ALA A 224 3.88 14.75 -3.09
N ASP A 225 4.70 15.57 -3.73
CA ASP A 225 4.38 16.97 -4.05
C ASP A 225 3.37 17.06 -5.20
N ARG A 226 3.68 16.39 -6.33
CA ARG A 226 2.93 16.53 -7.59
C ARG A 226 1.59 15.83 -7.61
N VAL A 227 1.44 14.67 -6.94
CA VAL A 227 0.16 13.94 -6.92
C VAL A 227 -0.94 14.77 -6.29
N ILE A 228 -0.68 15.40 -5.16
CA ILE A 228 -1.66 16.24 -4.47
C ILE A 228 -1.99 17.47 -5.30
N ASP A 229 -0.97 18.09 -5.90
CA ASP A 229 -1.18 19.27 -6.74
C ASP A 229 -2.03 18.92 -7.98
N LEU A 230 -1.71 17.81 -8.65
CA LEU A 230 -2.47 17.34 -9.81
C LEU A 230 -3.91 16.97 -9.48
N LEU A 231 -4.16 16.31 -8.35
CA LEU A 231 -5.51 15.97 -7.89
C LEU A 231 -6.36 17.22 -7.71
N TYR A 232 -5.85 18.25 -7.05
CA TYR A 232 -6.61 19.47 -6.71
C TYR A 232 -6.60 20.54 -7.82
N THR A 233 -5.79 20.39 -8.86
CA THR A 233 -5.79 21.31 -10.01
C THR A 233 -6.52 20.76 -11.24
N LYS A 234 -6.58 19.42 -11.39
CA LYS A 234 -7.12 18.79 -12.60
C LYS A 234 -8.30 17.84 -12.34
N TYR A 235 -8.27 17.09 -11.26
CA TYR A 235 -9.23 16.00 -11.04
C TYR A 235 -10.37 16.36 -10.10
N LEU A 236 -10.11 17.18 -9.09
CA LEU A 236 -11.07 17.57 -8.08
C LEU A 236 -11.43 19.04 -8.26
N THR A 237 -12.63 19.30 -8.79
CA THR A 237 -13.10 20.67 -9.00
C THR A 237 -13.65 21.24 -7.71
N ALA A 238 -13.22 22.46 -7.35
CA ALA A 238 -13.80 23.19 -6.25
C ALA A 238 -15.13 23.84 -6.64
N GLU A 239 -16.13 23.76 -5.79
CA GLU A 239 -17.28 24.65 -5.83
C GLU A 239 -16.86 26.03 -5.31
N ILE A 240 -17.21 27.05 -6.11
CA ILE A 240 -16.88 28.42 -5.74
C ILE A 240 -18.09 29.05 -5.08
N SER A 241 -17.94 29.46 -3.84
CA SER A 241 -18.89 30.31 -3.13
C SER A 241 -18.24 31.65 -2.75
N TYR A 242 -19.05 32.61 -2.33
CA TYR A 242 -18.58 33.91 -1.88
C TYR A 242 -19.14 34.22 -0.50
N ASP A 243 -18.27 34.56 0.42
CA ASP A 243 -18.65 35.22 1.67
C ASP A 243 -18.28 36.69 1.56
N ASN A 244 -19.29 37.52 1.31
CA ASN A 244 -19.14 38.91 0.92
C ASN A 244 -18.27 39.07 -0.34
N ILE A 245 -17.04 39.59 -0.20
CA ILE A 245 -16.06 39.76 -1.29
C ILE A 245 -15.00 38.65 -1.31
N THR A 246 -15.03 37.74 -0.34
CA THR A 246 -14.03 36.65 -0.22
C THR A 246 -14.50 35.45 -0.99
N ARG A 247 -13.72 35.03 -1.99
CA ARG A 247 -13.93 33.77 -2.71
C ARG A 247 -13.55 32.60 -1.80
N ILE A 248 -14.45 31.65 -1.64
CA ILE A 248 -14.26 30.41 -0.88
C ILE A 248 -14.34 29.24 -1.87
N GLU A 249 -13.34 28.37 -1.83
CA GLU A 249 -13.29 27.16 -2.65
C GLU A 249 -13.59 25.95 -1.76
N HIS A 250 -14.64 25.22 -2.08
CA HIS A 250 -15.03 23.98 -1.42
C HIS A 250 -14.71 22.80 -2.34
N TYR A 251 -13.71 22.00 -1.97
CA TYR A 251 -13.39 20.78 -2.66
C TYR A 251 -14.28 19.63 -2.17
N PRO A 252 -14.51 18.56 -2.98
CA PRO A 252 -15.33 17.41 -2.55
C PRO A 252 -14.72 16.64 -1.38
N PHE A 253 -13.39 16.74 -1.18
CA PHE A 253 -12.66 16.06 -0.11
C PHE A 253 -11.68 17.01 0.58
N PRO A 254 -11.47 16.87 1.92
CA PRO A 254 -10.50 17.68 2.65
C PRO A 254 -9.07 17.35 2.19
N LYS A 255 -8.32 18.37 1.75
CA LYS A 255 -6.99 18.23 1.16
C LYS A 255 -6.01 17.47 2.08
N ASP A 256 -6.05 17.76 3.37
CA ASP A 256 -5.16 17.11 4.35
C ASP A 256 -5.48 15.62 4.56
N ALA A 257 -6.75 15.20 4.44
CA ALA A 257 -7.12 13.80 4.51
C ALA A 257 -6.65 13.03 3.27
N VAL A 258 -6.88 13.59 2.08
CA VAL A 258 -6.39 12.97 0.82
C VAL A 258 -4.86 12.90 0.79
N ARG A 259 -4.19 13.98 1.26
CA ARG A 259 -2.72 14.01 1.39
C ARG A 259 -2.20 12.90 2.30
N GLU A 260 -2.78 12.76 3.48
CA GLU A 260 -2.40 11.70 4.44
C GLU A 260 -2.60 10.31 3.82
N ALA A 261 -3.70 10.12 3.09
CA ALA A 261 -4.02 8.86 2.41
C ALA A 261 -3.05 8.51 1.29
N VAL A 262 -2.70 9.49 0.44
CA VAL A 262 -1.69 9.30 -0.62
C VAL A 262 -0.33 8.97 -0.02
N PHE A 263 0.08 9.65 1.05
CA PHE A 263 1.36 9.38 1.70
C PHE A 263 1.38 8.00 2.35
N ASN A 264 0.29 7.58 2.98
CA ASN A 264 0.16 6.22 3.49
C ASN A 264 0.26 5.19 2.37
N ALA A 265 -0.39 5.42 1.22
CA ALA A 265 -0.27 4.52 0.07
C ALA A 265 1.19 4.41 -0.42
N LEU A 266 1.92 5.52 -0.54
CA LEU A 266 3.33 5.54 -0.97
C LEU A 266 4.26 4.80 0.00
N ILE A 267 4.14 5.03 1.32
CA ILE A 267 5.03 4.40 2.30
C ILE A 267 4.73 2.93 2.56
N HIS A 268 3.47 2.51 2.36
CA HIS A 268 3.04 1.13 2.56
C HIS A 268 3.04 0.30 1.28
N GLN A 269 3.32 0.92 0.11
CA GLN A 269 3.39 0.23 -1.17
C GLN A 269 4.38 -0.93 -1.13
N ASP A 270 3.96 -2.10 -1.57
CA ASP A 270 4.86 -3.21 -1.88
C ASP A 270 5.46 -3.03 -3.28
N PHE A 271 6.57 -2.30 -3.34
CA PHE A 271 7.28 -2.05 -4.59
C PHE A 271 7.87 -3.30 -5.25
N SER A 272 7.87 -4.44 -4.59
CA SER A 272 8.40 -5.69 -5.16
C SER A 272 7.45 -6.35 -6.15
N VAL A 273 6.17 -5.98 -6.13
CA VAL A 273 5.15 -6.51 -7.04
C VAL A 273 5.23 -5.86 -8.42
N GLY A 274 5.75 -4.63 -8.50
CA GLY A 274 5.90 -3.89 -9.75
C GLY A 274 4.60 -3.28 -10.28
N VAL A 275 3.57 -3.14 -9.43
CA VAL A 275 2.31 -2.46 -9.73
C VAL A 275 2.36 -1.04 -9.12
N PRO A 276 1.97 0.03 -9.83
CA PRO A 276 1.97 1.37 -9.29
C PRO A 276 0.82 1.59 -8.30
N VAL A 277 0.98 2.59 -7.42
CA VAL A 277 -0.16 3.13 -6.65
C VAL A 277 -1.18 3.68 -7.62
N GLN A 278 -2.47 3.36 -7.40
CA GLN A 278 -3.55 3.77 -8.29
C GLN A 278 -4.55 4.67 -7.56
N ILE A 279 -4.90 5.77 -8.22
CA ILE A 279 -5.90 6.71 -7.75
C ILE A 279 -6.99 6.79 -8.81
N SER A 280 -8.21 6.39 -8.46
CA SER A 280 -9.36 6.40 -9.36
C SER A 280 -10.38 7.43 -8.88
N VAL A 281 -10.57 8.48 -9.67
CA VAL A 281 -11.53 9.55 -9.40
C VAL A 281 -12.80 9.27 -10.19
N TYR A 282 -13.94 9.28 -9.50
CA TYR A 282 -15.28 9.18 -10.06
C TYR A 282 -16.05 10.45 -9.71
N ARG A 283 -17.24 10.61 -10.26
CA ARG A 283 -18.11 11.79 -9.99
C ARG A 283 -18.54 11.90 -8.53
N ASP A 284 -18.61 10.79 -7.79
CA ASP A 284 -19.13 10.72 -6.43
C ASP A 284 -18.13 10.17 -5.42
N LYS A 285 -16.95 9.75 -5.87
CA LYS A 285 -15.99 9.04 -5.01
C LYS A 285 -14.55 9.11 -5.53
N LEU A 286 -13.62 8.91 -4.63
CA LEU A 286 -12.19 8.82 -4.89
C LEU A 286 -11.64 7.55 -4.25
N TYR A 287 -11.03 6.68 -5.05
CA TYR A 287 -10.30 5.51 -4.56
C TYR A 287 -8.80 5.75 -4.57
N ILE A 288 -8.13 5.31 -3.52
CA ILE A 288 -6.67 5.21 -3.45
C ILE A 288 -6.34 3.77 -3.11
N SER A 289 -5.60 3.09 -3.98
CA SER A 289 -5.24 1.69 -3.82
C SER A 289 -3.75 1.45 -4.00
N ASN A 290 -3.22 0.56 -3.18
CA ASN A 290 -1.84 0.13 -3.24
C ASN A 290 -1.68 -1.33 -2.84
N ASP A 291 -0.67 -2.01 -3.41
CA ASP A 291 -0.26 -3.32 -2.93
C ASP A 291 0.41 -3.20 -1.56
N CYS A 292 0.06 -4.10 -0.66
CA CYS A 292 0.66 -4.20 0.66
C CYS A 292 0.42 -5.57 1.28
N VAL A 293 1.24 -5.95 2.24
CA VAL A 293 1.09 -7.22 2.97
C VAL A 293 0.72 -6.93 4.41
N PHE A 294 -0.46 -7.39 4.80
CA PHE A 294 -0.94 -7.29 6.18
C PHE A 294 -0.57 -8.53 7.01
N PRO A 295 -0.44 -8.38 8.34
CA PRO A 295 -0.47 -9.55 9.24
C PRO A 295 -1.73 -10.39 9.02
N ALA A 296 -1.62 -11.72 9.13
CA ALA A 296 -2.68 -12.67 8.76
C ALA A 296 -4.06 -12.45 9.44
N ASN A 297 -4.10 -11.70 10.53
CA ASN A 297 -5.32 -11.44 11.32
C ASN A 297 -5.86 -10.01 11.12
N TRP A 298 -5.30 -9.22 10.21
CA TRP A 298 -5.74 -7.85 9.98
C TRP A 298 -6.91 -7.80 9.00
N THR A 299 -7.88 -6.98 9.35
CA THR A 299 -9.09 -6.69 8.56
C THR A 299 -9.27 -5.17 8.49
N ALA A 300 -10.20 -4.69 7.66
CA ALA A 300 -10.58 -3.29 7.64
C ALA A 300 -10.97 -2.78 9.05
N ASN A 301 -11.69 -3.59 9.82
CA ASN A 301 -12.06 -3.25 11.20
C ASN A 301 -10.84 -3.14 12.14
N THR A 302 -9.83 -3.99 11.97
CA THR A 302 -8.58 -3.91 12.75
C THR A 302 -7.80 -2.65 12.42
N LEU A 303 -7.79 -2.24 11.15
CA LEU A 303 -7.15 -1.00 10.69
C LEU A 303 -7.79 0.25 11.30
N MET A 304 -9.11 0.26 11.45
CA MET A 304 -9.86 1.38 12.05
C MET A 304 -9.65 1.50 13.56
N GLN A 305 -9.17 0.43 14.23
CA GLN A 305 -8.86 0.45 15.67
C GLN A 305 -7.44 0.92 15.92
N LYS A 306 -7.15 1.30 17.18
CA LYS A 306 -5.81 1.67 17.60
C LYS A 306 -4.82 0.50 17.44
N HIS A 307 -3.80 0.70 16.63
CA HIS A 307 -2.74 -0.27 16.36
C HIS A 307 -1.36 0.38 16.34
N ARG A 308 -0.31 -0.44 16.38
CA ARG A 308 1.07 0.04 16.22
C ARG A 308 1.31 0.38 14.75
N SER A 309 2.13 1.41 14.49
CA SER A 309 2.68 1.66 13.16
C SER A 309 3.60 0.51 12.76
N LEU A 310 3.31 -0.12 11.63
CA LEU A 310 4.09 -1.22 11.05
C LEU A 310 4.33 -0.90 9.57
N PRO A 311 5.21 0.06 9.26
CA PRO A 311 5.45 0.44 7.87
C PRO A 311 6.10 -0.73 7.11
N HIS A 312 5.63 -0.97 5.89
CA HIS A 312 6.21 -1.97 4.99
C HIS A 312 7.64 -1.58 4.60
N ASN A 313 7.87 -0.27 4.42
CA ASN A 313 9.14 0.34 4.04
C ASN A 313 9.63 1.30 5.14
N PRO A 314 10.28 0.80 6.21
CA PRO A 314 10.62 1.63 7.38
C PRO A 314 11.65 2.73 7.09
N ASP A 315 12.60 2.55 6.16
CA ASP A 315 13.57 3.58 5.80
C ASP A 315 12.88 4.72 5.02
N ILE A 316 11.92 4.39 4.13
CA ILE A 316 11.07 5.37 3.44
C ILE A 316 10.20 6.11 4.46
N ALA A 317 9.51 5.38 5.34
CA ALA A 317 8.63 5.96 6.36
C ALA A 317 9.39 6.91 7.30
N ASN A 318 10.61 6.54 7.74
CA ASN A 318 11.45 7.41 8.55
C ASN A 318 11.82 8.71 7.82
N THR A 319 12.12 8.63 6.54
CA THR A 319 12.47 9.81 5.73
C THR A 319 11.24 10.71 5.52
N PHE A 320 10.07 10.15 5.23
CA PHE A 320 8.80 10.89 5.15
C PHE A 320 8.44 11.56 6.48
N PHE A 321 8.68 10.87 7.61
CA PHE A 321 8.51 11.46 8.94
C PHE A 321 9.46 12.64 9.15
N ARG A 322 10.75 12.50 8.80
CA ARG A 322 11.75 13.58 8.92
C ARG A 322 11.42 14.78 8.04
N ALA A 323 10.90 14.55 6.84
CA ALA A 323 10.38 15.60 5.98
C ALA A 323 9.12 16.28 6.53
N GLY A 324 8.40 15.64 7.46
CA GLY A 324 7.14 16.18 8.01
C GLY A 324 5.90 15.78 7.20
N PHE A 325 6.04 14.84 6.29
CA PHE A 325 4.93 14.38 5.46
C PHE A 325 3.93 13.53 6.23
N ILE A 326 4.39 12.69 7.15
CA ILE A 326 3.56 11.78 7.95
C ILE A 326 3.79 11.97 9.44
N GLU A 327 2.82 11.52 10.25
CA GLU A 327 2.97 11.36 11.68
C GLU A 327 3.55 9.99 12.03
N SER A 328 4.19 9.87 13.20
CA SER A 328 4.50 8.58 13.81
C SER A 328 3.33 8.10 14.69
N TRP A 329 3.35 6.85 15.14
CA TRP A 329 2.41 6.27 16.09
C TRP A 329 1.13 5.63 15.53
N GLY A 330 1.01 5.41 14.22
CA GLY A 330 -0.13 4.68 13.62
C GLY A 330 -1.48 5.42 13.75
N ARG A 331 -1.48 6.75 13.79
CA ARG A 331 -2.68 7.58 13.89
C ARG A 331 -3.17 8.15 12.56
N GLY A 332 -2.57 7.76 11.44
CA GLY A 332 -2.91 8.29 10.12
C GLY A 332 -4.37 8.06 9.75
N ILE A 333 -4.90 6.86 9.99
CA ILE A 333 -6.29 6.52 9.70
C ILE A 333 -7.26 7.32 10.58
N GLU A 334 -7.01 7.37 11.89
CA GLU A 334 -7.81 8.18 12.81
C GLU A 334 -7.83 9.66 12.41
N LYS A 335 -6.69 10.20 12.00
CA LYS A 335 -6.56 11.57 11.49
C LYS A 335 -7.40 11.79 10.23
N ILE A 336 -7.34 10.86 9.27
CA ILE A 336 -8.16 10.94 8.04
C ILE A 336 -9.65 10.95 8.39
N CYS A 337 -10.13 10.04 9.26
CA CYS A 337 -11.52 9.96 9.70
C CYS A 337 -11.97 11.27 10.37
N ASN A 338 -11.15 11.81 11.28
CA ASN A 338 -11.45 13.07 11.98
C ASN A 338 -11.54 14.24 10.99
N LEU A 339 -10.60 14.36 10.06
CA LEU A 339 -10.63 15.40 9.02
C LEU A 339 -11.86 15.31 8.12
N CYS A 340 -12.28 14.11 7.74
CA CYS A 340 -13.52 13.90 6.97
C CYS A 340 -14.75 14.33 7.78
N LYS A 341 -14.82 13.93 9.04
CA LYS A 341 -15.92 14.31 9.95
C LYS A 341 -15.99 15.81 10.19
N GLU A 342 -14.85 16.48 10.45
CA GLU A 342 -14.76 17.93 10.60
C GLU A 342 -15.17 18.67 9.33
N TYR A 343 -14.87 18.08 8.16
CA TYR A 343 -15.24 18.60 6.85
C TYR A 343 -16.72 18.37 6.50
N GLY A 344 -17.42 17.51 7.23
CA GLY A 344 -18.84 17.19 7.02
C GLY A 344 -19.12 16.13 5.98
N ILE A 345 -18.13 15.31 5.60
CA ILE A 345 -18.30 14.14 4.72
C ILE A 345 -18.23 12.83 5.51
N ALA A 346 -18.66 11.74 4.90
CA ALA A 346 -18.57 10.40 5.48
C ALA A 346 -17.11 10.01 5.76
N GLU A 347 -16.89 9.19 6.80
CA GLU A 347 -15.59 8.57 7.03
C GLU A 347 -15.24 7.66 5.84
N PRO A 348 -13.94 7.53 5.50
CA PRO A 348 -13.54 6.68 4.38
C PRO A 348 -13.80 5.21 4.63
N GLU A 349 -14.15 4.47 3.59
CA GLU A 349 -14.31 3.02 3.61
C GLU A 349 -13.00 2.34 3.21
N TYR A 350 -12.64 1.27 3.92
CA TYR A 350 -11.45 0.47 3.63
C TYR A 350 -11.83 -0.93 3.19
N THR A 351 -11.31 -1.36 2.05
CA THR A 351 -11.36 -2.75 1.58
C THR A 351 -9.96 -3.33 1.66
N VAL A 352 -9.82 -4.41 2.41
CA VAL A 352 -8.53 -5.10 2.64
C VAL A 352 -8.58 -6.47 2.02
N HIS A 353 -7.70 -6.73 1.07
CA HIS A 353 -7.43 -8.05 0.51
C HIS A 353 -6.08 -8.58 1.01
N PRO A 354 -5.75 -9.86 0.78
CA PRO A 354 -4.49 -10.43 1.27
C PRO A 354 -3.22 -9.69 0.82
N ASN A 355 -3.24 -9.05 -0.34
CA ASN A 355 -2.07 -8.42 -0.97
C ASN A 355 -2.28 -6.96 -1.35
N ASP A 356 -3.45 -6.39 -1.10
CA ASP A 356 -3.74 -4.98 -1.42
C ASP A 356 -4.72 -4.34 -0.45
N ILE A 357 -4.70 -3.03 -0.42
CA ILE A 357 -5.69 -2.20 0.27
C ILE A 357 -6.26 -1.17 -0.69
N MET A 358 -7.55 -0.93 -0.58
CA MET A 358 -8.25 0.12 -1.27
C MET A 358 -9.02 0.98 -0.27
N MET A 359 -8.78 2.28 -0.28
CA MET A 359 -9.51 3.25 0.51
C MET A 359 -10.40 4.08 -0.41
N MET A 360 -11.65 4.32 0.02
CA MET A 360 -12.63 5.11 -0.72
C MET A 360 -13.11 6.31 0.12
N PHE A 361 -12.96 7.50 -0.44
CA PHE A 361 -13.70 8.68 -0.02
C PHE A 361 -14.98 8.81 -0.83
N LYS A 362 -16.09 9.17 -0.17
CA LYS A 362 -17.37 9.44 -0.81
C LYS A 362 -17.70 10.93 -0.73
N ALA A 363 -18.00 11.55 -1.86
CA ALA A 363 -18.42 12.94 -1.91
C ALA A 363 -19.90 13.07 -1.49
N ASN A 364 -20.25 14.19 -0.87
CA ASN A 364 -21.67 14.51 -0.60
C ASN A 364 -22.40 14.87 -1.90
N ASP A 365 -21.72 15.62 -2.79
CA ASP A 365 -22.22 16.04 -4.08
C ASP A 365 -21.34 15.49 -5.20
N PRO A 366 -21.88 15.25 -6.41
CA PRO A 366 -21.11 14.74 -7.52
C PRO A 366 -19.94 15.64 -7.90
N ILE A 367 -18.76 15.06 -8.10
CA ILE A 367 -17.59 15.76 -8.64
C ILE A 367 -17.84 16.08 -10.11
N ASN A 368 -17.76 17.35 -10.47
CA ASN A 368 -17.87 17.77 -11.86
C ASN A 368 -16.58 17.45 -12.64
N ASP A 369 -16.70 16.93 -13.86
CA ASP A 369 -15.56 16.74 -14.77
C ASP A 369 -15.04 18.12 -15.24
N PRO A 370 -13.86 18.58 -14.78
CA PRO A 370 -13.41 19.95 -15.11
C PRO A 370 -13.04 20.12 -16.59
N ILE A 371 -12.86 19.02 -17.33
CA ILE A 371 -12.35 19.08 -18.71
C ILE A 371 -13.47 18.85 -19.74
N ASN A 372 -14.45 18.01 -19.43
CA ASN A 372 -15.44 17.54 -20.42
C ASN A 372 -16.86 17.43 -19.89
N ASP A 373 -17.23 18.09 -18.79
CA ASP A 373 -18.56 17.90 -18.22
C ASP A 373 -19.66 18.58 -19.03
N PRO A 374 -20.62 17.82 -19.60
CA PRO A 374 -21.81 18.40 -20.25
C PRO A 374 -22.68 19.19 -19.27
N ILE A 375 -22.53 19.00 -17.95
CA ILE A 375 -23.32 19.70 -16.92
C ILE A 375 -23.02 21.20 -16.95
N ASN A 376 -21.77 21.60 -17.05
CA ASN A 376 -21.41 23.02 -17.19
C ASN A 376 -21.94 23.61 -18.48
N LEU A 377 -21.93 22.87 -19.59
CA LEU A 377 -22.53 23.29 -20.85
C LEU A 377 -24.05 23.34 -20.73
N PHE A 378 -24.69 22.38 -20.05
CA PHE A 378 -26.14 22.36 -19.88
C PHE A 378 -26.64 23.56 -19.07
N ASP A 379 -25.96 23.92 -17.98
CA ASP A 379 -26.32 25.10 -17.17
C ASP A 379 -26.05 26.38 -17.93
N LEU A 380 -24.96 26.45 -18.68
CA LEU A 380 -24.69 27.61 -19.55
C LEU A 380 -25.72 27.76 -20.67
N ILE A 381 -26.21 26.64 -21.23
CA ILE A 381 -27.34 26.65 -22.20
C ILE A 381 -28.63 27.13 -21.53
N LYS A 382 -28.89 26.79 -20.29
CA LYS A 382 -30.06 27.21 -19.53
C LYS A 382 -30.06 28.73 -19.30
N GLU A 383 -28.89 29.27 -18.95
CA GLU A 383 -28.72 30.72 -18.74
C GLU A 383 -28.66 31.50 -20.04
N ASN A 384 -28.05 30.95 -21.10
CA ASN A 384 -27.81 31.62 -22.38
C ASN A 384 -28.18 30.72 -23.56
N PRO A 385 -29.46 30.47 -23.79
CA PRO A 385 -29.94 29.50 -24.80
C PRO A 385 -29.65 29.93 -26.25
N ASN A 386 -29.27 31.19 -26.48
CA ASN A 386 -29.04 31.76 -27.82
C ASN A 386 -27.54 31.75 -28.23
N PHE A 387 -26.64 31.37 -27.36
CA PHE A 387 -25.20 31.35 -27.67
C PHE A 387 -24.87 30.44 -28.85
N SER A 388 -23.91 30.85 -29.65
CA SER A 388 -23.26 30.03 -30.67
C SER A 388 -22.32 29.01 -30.05
N TYR A 389 -21.89 28.02 -30.82
CA TYR A 389 -20.88 27.05 -30.35
C TYR A 389 -19.57 27.72 -29.96
N ASP A 390 -19.20 28.81 -30.66
CA ASP A 390 -17.97 29.55 -30.38
C ASP A 390 -18.07 30.35 -29.07
N GLU A 391 -19.22 30.95 -28.77
CA GLU A 391 -19.47 31.66 -27.51
C GLU A 391 -19.50 30.70 -26.31
N TYR A 392 -20.11 29.50 -26.46
CA TYR A 392 -20.02 28.46 -25.42
C TYR A 392 -18.58 27.97 -25.24
N ALA A 393 -17.83 27.81 -26.34
CA ALA A 393 -16.43 27.38 -26.31
C ALA A 393 -15.53 28.38 -25.57
N GLU A 394 -15.71 29.68 -25.85
CA GLU A 394 -14.99 30.78 -25.19
C GLU A 394 -15.30 30.81 -23.69
N LYS A 395 -16.58 30.70 -23.31
CA LYS A 395 -17.02 30.72 -21.91
C LYS A 395 -16.50 29.53 -21.09
N LEU A 396 -16.42 28.34 -21.69
CA LEU A 396 -15.98 27.10 -21.03
C LEU A 396 -14.49 26.80 -21.22
N GLY A 397 -13.76 27.62 -21.99
CA GLY A 397 -12.33 27.42 -22.24
C GLY A 397 -11.99 26.16 -23.04
N VAL A 398 -12.92 25.69 -23.89
CA VAL A 398 -12.79 24.48 -24.70
C VAL A 398 -12.90 24.79 -26.21
N SER A 399 -12.63 23.80 -27.08
CA SER A 399 -12.80 23.98 -28.51
C SER A 399 -14.27 23.93 -28.92
N SER A 400 -14.65 24.67 -30.00
CA SER A 400 -15.98 24.59 -30.59
C SER A 400 -16.36 23.18 -31.07
N ALA A 401 -15.36 22.36 -31.44
CA ALA A 401 -15.57 20.95 -31.77
C ALA A 401 -16.03 20.13 -30.55
N THR A 402 -15.46 20.40 -29.37
CA THR A 402 -15.86 19.80 -28.07
C THR A 402 -17.30 20.18 -27.74
N ILE A 403 -17.65 21.46 -27.83
CA ILE A 403 -19.02 21.96 -27.63
C ILE A 403 -20.01 21.27 -28.55
N LYS A 404 -19.68 21.16 -29.86
CA LYS A 404 -20.54 20.51 -30.86
C LYS A 404 -20.82 19.04 -30.50
N ARG A 405 -19.81 18.32 -30.00
CA ARG A 405 -19.96 16.93 -29.55
C ARG A 405 -20.88 16.84 -28.33
N HIS A 406 -20.66 17.64 -27.28
CA HIS A 406 -21.46 17.63 -26.06
C HIS A 406 -22.93 18.08 -26.29
N ILE A 407 -23.15 19.08 -27.14
CA ILE A 407 -24.52 19.45 -27.55
C ILE A 407 -25.18 18.28 -28.29
N GLY A 408 -24.44 17.54 -29.12
CA GLY A 408 -24.93 16.32 -29.75
C GLY A 408 -25.36 15.25 -28.73
N GLU A 409 -24.58 15.03 -27.68
CA GLU A 409 -24.88 14.12 -26.60
C GLU A 409 -26.12 14.55 -25.78
N LEU A 410 -26.22 15.84 -25.43
CA LEU A 410 -27.39 16.40 -24.74
C LEU A 410 -28.66 16.31 -25.59
N LYS A 411 -28.53 16.49 -26.89
CA LYS A 411 -29.64 16.34 -27.85
C LYS A 411 -30.07 14.87 -27.97
N ASN A 412 -29.12 13.95 -28.10
CA ASN A 412 -29.38 12.52 -28.24
C ASN A 412 -29.99 11.92 -26.96
N SER A 413 -29.62 12.44 -25.80
CA SER A 413 -30.21 12.08 -24.50
C SER A 413 -31.56 12.73 -24.22
N GLY A 414 -32.07 13.57 -25.16
CA GLY A 414 -33.36 14.22 -25.04
C GLY A 414 -33.40 15.36 -24.03
N LYS A 415 -32.27 15.80 -23.48
CA LYS A 415 -32.24 16.88 -22.48
C LYS A 415 -32.42 18.28 -23.08
N ILE A 416 -32.04 18.47 -24.32
CA ILE A 416 -32.22 19.76 -25.07
C ILE A 416 -32.74 19.51 -26.46
N ILE A 417 -33.50 20.48 -26.98
CA ILE A 417 -33.96 20.52 -28.37
C ILE A 417 -33.64 21.87 -28.99
N ARG A 418 -33.36 21.87 -30.30
CA ARG A 418 -33.18 23.10 -31.04
C ARG A 418 -34.52 23.64 -31.53
N LYS A 419 -34.86 24.86 -31.20
CA LYS A 419 -36.04 25.59 -31.71
C LYS A 419 -35.58 26.65 -32.71
N GLY A 420 -36.25 26.75 -33.86
CA GLY A 420 -35.98 27.74 -34.91
C GLY A 420 -34.91 27.31 -35.92
N SER A 421 -34.36 28.26 -36.67
CA SER A 421 -33.36 28.03 -37.71
C SER A 421 -31.95 27.83 -37.17
N ASN A 422 -31.04 27.33 -38.03
CA ASN A 422 -29.63 27.18 -37.63
C ASN A 422 -28.93 28.53 -37.34
N LYS A 423 -29.43 29.64 -37.84
CA LYS A 423 -28.83 30.98 -37.65
C LYS A 423 -29.46 31.78 -36.52
N THR A 424 -30.76 31.60 -36.25
CA THR A 424 -31.52 32.43 -35.30
C THR A 424 -32.27 31.59 -34.25
N GLY A 425 -32.04 30.30 -34.23
CA GLY A 425 -32.68 29.39 -33.28
C GLY A 425 -31.96 29.37 -31.91
N TYR A 426 -32.67 28.89 -30.90
CA TYR A 426 -32.20 28.75 -29.54
C TYR A 426 -32.33 27.31 -29.04
N TRP A 427 -31.64 27.01 -27.95
CA TRP A 427 -31.75 25.72 -27.29
C TRP A 427 -32.82 25.76 -26.19
N GLU A 428 -33.75 24.83 -26.22
CA GLU A 428 -34.81 24.67 -25.23
C GLU A 428 -34.51 23.41 -24.42
N ILE A 429 -34.58 23.54 -23.08
CA ILE A 429 -34.39 22.41 -22.15
C ILE A 429 -35.72 21.63 -22.11
N VAL A 430 -35.60 20.31 -22.30
CA VAL A 430 -36.73 19.38 -22.17
C VAL A 430 -36.83 18.98 -20.69
N LYS A 431 -38.01 19.24 -20.10
CA LYS A 431 -38.29 18.87 -18.69
C LYS A 431 -38.57 17.38 -18.54
#